data_7da6152550b0118fd29b099672b8c6ef
#
_entry.id   7da6152550b0118fd29b099672b8c6ef
#
_cell.length_a   1.000
_cell.length_b   1.000
_cell.length_c   1.000
_cell.angle_alpha   90.00
_cell.angle_beta   90.00
_cell.angle_gamma   90.00
#
_symmetry.space_group_name_H-M   'P 1'
#
loop_
_entity.id
_entity.type
_entity.pdbx_description
1 polymer ?
#
loop_
_entity_poly.entity_id
_entity_poly.type
_entity_poly.pdbx_seq_one_letter_code
_entity_poly.pdbx_strand_id
1 'polypeptide(L)'
;MTEPTHMSAEEFRRHAHEMADWMADYLEQVGSLPIVPDLKPGDILALLPDNAPEEPEDFSALVADLERVVKPGLTGWQHPGFFAYFPGNVSPPAVLAEMVTASLGQQGMMW
;
A
#
# COMPACT_ATOMS: atom_id res chain seq x y z
N MET A 1 -27.71 18.00 5.99
CA MET A 1 -26.54 18.23 5.12
C MET A 1 -25.60 17.05 5.30
N THR A 2 -25.37 16.32 4.24
CA THR A 2 -24.42 15.21 4.27
C THR A 2 -23.01 15.75 4.43
N GLU A 3 -22.27 15.24 5.38
CA GLU A 3 -20.84 15.51 5.52
C GLU A 3 -20.12 15.22 4.20
N PRO A 4 -19.11 15.98 3.83
CA PRO A 4 -18.33 15.69 2.66
C PRO A 4 -17.70 14.30 2.77
N THR A 5 -17.94 13.48 1.79
CA THR A 5 -17.45 12.08 1.75
C THR A 5 -15.96 12.00 1.40
N HIS A 6 -15.31 13.13 1.15
CA HIS A 6 -13.91 13.19 0.76
C HIS A 6 -13.04 13.70 1.89
N MET A 7 -11.87 13.12 1.97
CA MET A 7 -10.82 13.52 2.89
C MET A 7 -10.43 14.99 2.67
N SER A 8 -10.33 15.75 3.76
CA SER A 8 -9.83 17.12 3.73
C SER A 8 -8.33 17.17 3.41
N ALA A 9 -7.83 18.32 2.99
CA ALA A 9 -6.39 18.50 2.74
C ALA A 9 -5.55 18.28 4.01
N GLU A 10 -6.09 18.62 5.18
CA GLU A 10 -5.41 18.40 6.45
C GLU A 10 -5.32 16.90 6.80
N GLU A 11 -6.42 16.19 6.65
CA GLU A 11 -6.45 14.73 6.83
C GLU A 11 -5.54 14.03 5.83
N PHE A 12 -5.57 14.44 4.56
CA PHE A 12 -4.67 13.92 3.55
C PHE A 12 -3.20 14.10 3.96
N ARG A 13 -2.82 15.28 4.43
CA ARG A 13 -1.43 15.54 4.86
C ARG A 13 -1.03 14.63 6.02
N ARG A 14 -1.90 14.48 7.01
CA ARG A 14 -1.65 13.60 8.16
C ARG A 14 -1.47 12.16 7.74
N HIS A 15 -2.38 11.64 6.92
CA HIS A 15 -2.32 10.25 6.45
C HIS A 15 -1.18 10.02 5.45
N ALA A 16 -0.81 11.02 4.65
CA ALA A 16 0.34 10.93 3.77
C ALA A 16 1.65 10.77 4.57
N HIS A 17 1.79 11.49 5.68
CA HIS A 17 2.94 11.31 6.59
C HIS A 17 2.93 9.91 7.22
N GLU A 18 1.80 9.44 7.68
CA GLU A 18 1.64 8.08 8.21
C GLU A 18 2.03 7.02 7.17
N MET A 19 1.59 7.18 5.94
CA MET A 19 1.94 6.25 4.85
C MET A 19 3.42 6.33 4.47
N ALA A 20 4.02 7.51 4.53
CA ALA A 20 5.46 7.67 4.30
C ALA A 20 6.27 6.88 5.35
N ASP A 21 5.89 6.97 6.60
CA ASP A 21 6.51 6.21 7.69
C ASP A 21 6.32 4.71 7.47
N TRP A 22 5.11 4.28 7.15
CA TRP A 22 4.83 2.86 6.88
C TRP A 22 5.68 2.31 5.73
N MET A 23 5.80 3.05 4.63
CA MET A 23 6.60 2.65 3.47
C MET A 23 8.09 2.57 3.81
N ALA A 24 8.60 3.55 4.56
CA ALA A 24 9.98 3.55 5.01
C ALA A 24 10.28 2.33 5.89
N ASP A 25 9.43 2.06 6.87
CA ASP A 25 9.55 0.91 7.76
C ASP A 25 9.51 -0.40 6.98
N TYR A 26 8.61 -0.52 6.01
CA TYR A 26 8.55 -1.71 5.16
C TYR A 26 9.87 -1.93 4.39
N LEU A 27 10.41 -0.89 3.77
CA LEU A 27 11.66 -0.98 3.02
C LEU A 27 12.85 -1.33 3.91
N GLU A 28 12.88 -0.84 5.15
CA GLU A 28 13.91 -1.22 6.13
C GLU A 28 13.79 -2.67 6.58
N GLN A 29 12.56 -3.17 6.71
CA GLN A 29 12.27 -4.51 7.21
C GLN A 29 12.30 -5.61 6.13
N VAL A 30 12.24 -5.25 4.86
CA VAL A 30 12.02 -6.23 3.78
C VAL A 30 13.04 -7.37 3.79
N GLY A 31 14.29 -7.11 4.16
CA GLY A 31 15.34 -8.13 4.26
C GLY A 31 15.14 -9.14 5.39
N SER A 32 14.28 -8.86 6.36
CA SER A 32 13.94 -9.76 7.47
C SER A 32 12.58 -10.45 7.29
N LEU A 33 11.82 -10.08 6.27
CA LEU A 33 10.53 -10.68 5.97
C LEU A 33 10.72 -11.94 5.10
N PRO A 34 9.74 -12.86 5.09
CA PRO A 34 9.78 -13.99 4.17
C PRO A 34 9.79 -13.55 2.71
N ILE A 35 10.58 -14.21 1.87
CA ILE A 35 10.57 -13.98 0.43
C ILE A 35 9.28 -14.51 -0.18
N VAL A 36 8.89 -15.72 0.21
CA VAL A 36 7.63 -16.35 -0.20
C VAL A 36 6.73 -16.45 1.03
N PRO A 37 5.49 -15.97 0.96
CA PRO A 37 4.58 -16.05 2.10
C PRO A 37 4.22 -17.52 2.39
N ASP A 38 4.13 -17.86 3.68
CA ASP A 38 3.68 -19.19 4.13
C ASP A 38 2.14 -19.20 4.18
N LEU A 39 1.54 -19.19 3.00
CA LEU A 39 0.09 -19.14 2.83
C LEU A 39 -0.37 -20.20 1.85
N LYS A 40 -1.60 -20.67 2.06
CA LYS A 40 -2.31 -21.56 1.14
C LYS A 40 -3.33 -20.76 0.34
N PRO A 41 -3.72 -21.22 -0.85
CA PRO A 41 -4.83 -20.62 -1.58
C PRO A 41 -6.07 -20.47 -0.71
N GLY A 42 -6.65 -19.26 -0.66
CA GLY A 42 -7.81 -18.96 0.14
C GLY A 42 -7.53 -18.31 1.50
N ASP A 43 -6.29 -18.36 2.00
CA ASP A 43 -5.96 -17.81 3.32
C ASP A 43 -6.17 -16.28 3.38
N ILE A 44 -5.74 -15.55 2.36
CA ILE A 44 -5.98 -14.09 2.31
C ILE A 44 -7.46 -13.78 2.08
N LEU A 45 -8.12 -14.52 1.21
CA LEU A 45 -9.55 -14.35 0.97
C LEU A 45 -10.37 -14.51 2.25
N ALA A 46 -9.99 -15.44 3.12
CA ALA A 46 -10.65 -15.67 4.40
C ALA A 46 -10.50 -14.50 5.39
N LEU A 47 -9.53 -13.61 5.17
CA LEU A 47 -9.34 -12.39 5.99
C LEU A 47 -10.19 -11.22 5.52
N LEU A 48 -10.73 -11.29 4.31
CA LEU A 48 -11.58 -10.23 3.75
C LEU A 48 -13.02 -10.42 4.20
N PRO A 49 -13.79 -9.32 4.34
CA PRO A 49 -15.23 -9.43 4.59
C PRO A 49 -15.95 -10.06 3.38
N ASP A 50 -17.07 -10.72 3.64
CA ASP A 50 -17.85 -11.38 2.59
C ASP A 50 -18.46 -10.40 1.58
N ASN A 51 -18.72 -9.17 2.02
CA ASN A 51 -19.32 -8.13 1.19
C ASN A 51 -18.51 -6.84 1.26
N ALA A 52 -18.67 -6.00 0.24
CA ALA A 52 -18.14 -4.64 0.29
C ALA A 52 -18.77 -3.85 1.44
N PRO A 53 -18.04 -2.94 2.08
CA PRO A 53 -18.59 -2.12 3.15
C PRO A 53 -19.71 -1.22 2.63
N GLU A 54 -20.80 -1.14 3.39
CA GLU A 54 -21.94 -0.24 3.09
C GLU A 54 -21.68 1.18 3.60
N GLU A 55 -20.86 1.31 4.62
CA GLU A 55 -20.51 2.59 5.24
C GLU A 55 -19.02 2.89 5.06
N PRO A 56 -18.66 4.18 5.01
CA PRO A 56 -17.26 4.57 4.94
C PRO A 56 -16.49 4.18 6.21
N GLU A 57 -15.22 3.89 6.05
CA GLU A 57 -14.33 3.54 7.15
C GLU A 57 -13.25 4.62 7.33
N ASP A 58 -12.74 4.74 8.55
CA ASP A 58 -11.58 5.58 8.81
C ASP A 58 -10.35 5.08 8.04
N PHE A 59 -9.56 6.01 7.52
CA PHE A 59 -8.33 5.66 6.81
C PHE A 59 -7.37 4.82 7.64
N SER A 60 -7.34 5.01 8.96
CA SER A 60 -6.55 4.18 9.88
C SER A 60 -6.93 2.70 9.84
N ALA A 61 -8.18 2.37 9.56
CA ALA A 61 -8.60 0.98 9.37
C ALA A 61 -7.97 0.37 8.11
N LEU A 62 -7.86 1.15 7.04
CA LEU A 62 -7.19 0.72 5.80
C LEU A 62 -5.69 0.48 6.04
N VAL A 63 -5.04 1.33 6.83
CA VAL A 63 -3.63 1.15 7.20
C VAL A 63 -3.44 -0.13 8.03
N ALA A 64 -4.36 -0.41 8.96
CA ALA A 64 -4.35 -1.65 9.73
C ALA A 64 -4.51 -2.88 8.81
N ASP A 65 -5.30 -2.79 7.75
CA ASP A 65 -5.46 -3.87 6.78
C ASP A 65 -4.21 -4.10 5.93
N LEU A 66 -3.38 -3.10 5.69
CA LEU A 66 -2.06 -3.30 5.08
C LEU A 66 -1.21 -4.26 5.92
N GLU A 67 -1.20 -4.11 7.23
CA GLU A 67 -0.45 -4.99 8.13
C GLU A 67 -1.09 -6.37 8.27
N ARG A 68 -2.41 -6.43 8.39
CA ARG A 68 -3.13 -7.66 8.70
C ARG A 68 -3.40 -8.53 7.46
N VAL A 69 -3.69 -7.92 6.33
CA VAL A 69 -4.17 -8.62 5.13
C VAL A 69 -3.14 -8.58 4.01
N VAL A 70 -2.65 -7.40 3.66
CA VAL A 70 -1.81 -7.22 2.47
C VAL A 70 -0.40 -7.74 2.71
N LYS A 71 0.26 -7.24 3.74
CA LYS A 71 1.67 -7.56 4.04
C LYS A 71 1.94 -9.05 4.19
N PRO A 72 1.11 -9.85 4.91
CA PRO A 72 1.33 -11.29 5.02
C PRO A 72 1.23 -12.06 3.68
N GLY A 73 0.55 -11.49 2.69
CA GLY A 73 0.37 -12.11 1.36
C GLY A 73 1.41 -11.69 0.33
N LEU A 74 2.33 -10.80 0.67
CA LEU A 74 3.28 -10.27 -0.30
C LEU A 74 4.41 -11.26 -0.59
N THR A 75 4.75 -11.39 -1.86
CA THR A 75 6.02 -11.97 -2.29
C THR A 75 7.10 -10.89 -2.15
N GLY A 76 8.23 -11.25 -1.57
CA GLY A 76 9.31 -10.30 -1.26
C GLY A 76 10.16 -9.91 -2.47
N TRP A 77 9.59 -9.25 -3.47
CA TRP A 77 10.31 -8.80 -4.66
C TRP A 77 11.50 -7.88 -4.35
N GLN A 78 11.40 -7.11 -3.27
CA GLN A 78 12.45 -6.19 -2.85
C GLN A 78 13.42 -6.82 -1.84
N HIS A 79 13.23 -8.08 -1.49
CA HIS A 79 14.12 -8.80 -0.58
C HIS A 79 15.48 -9.02 -1.26
N PRO A 80 16.62 -8.82 -0.56
CA PRO A 80 17.96 -9.05 -1.13
C PRO A 80 18.18 -10.45 -1.65
N GLY A 81 17.44 -11.43 -1.14
CA GLY A 81 17.51 -12.84 -1.56
C GLY A 81 16.53 -13.24 -2.66
N PHE A 82 15.79 -12.31 -3.26
CA PHE A 82 14.88 -12.61 -4.36
C PHE A 82 15.61 -12.66 -5.69
N PHE A 83 15.66 -13.82 -6.31
CA PHE A 83 16.39 -14.06 -7.56
C PHE A 83 15.51 -14.63 -8.67
N ALA A 84 14.19 -14.62 -8.50
CA ALA A 84 13.27 -15.18 -9.48
C ALA A 84 12.85 -14.15 -10.54
N TYR A 85 12.44 -14.63 -11.68
CA TYR A 85 11.86 -13.88 -12.81
C TYR A 85 12.80 -12.80 -13.37
N PHE A 86 12.60 -11.55 -13.01
CA PHE A 86 13.39 -10.40 -13.46
C PHE A 86 13.57 -9.40 -12.30
N PRO A 87 14.62 -8.59 -12.32
CA PRO A 87 14.80 -7.58 -11.29
C PRO A 87 13.73 -6.51 -11.35
N GLY A 88 13.11 -6.23 -10.22
CA GLY A 88 12.15 -5.14 -10.04
C GLY A 88 12.62 -4.25 -8.91
N ASN A 89 13.30 -3.15 -9.23
CA ASN A 89 13.86 -2.27 -8.23
C ASN A 89 12.89 -1.18 -7.85
N VAL A 90 12.80 -0.95 -6.55
CA VAL A 90 12.15 0.22 -5.97
C VAL A 90 13.24 1.15 -5.43
N SER A 91 13.12 2.42 -5.71
CA SER A 91 13.95 3.45 -5.08
C SER A 91 13.06 4.47 -4.39
N PRO A 92 13.44 4.98 -3.21
CA PRO A 92 12.65 6.02 -2.55
C PRO A 92 12.33 7.24 -3.42
N PRO A 93 13.26 7.78 -4.23
CA PRO A 93 12.91 8.88 -5.13
C PRO A 93 11.83 8.53 -6.16
N ALA A 94 11.83 7.30 -6.68
CA ALA A 94 10.81 6.86 -7.63
C ALA A 94 9.43 6.75 -6.98
N VAL A 95 9.35 6.29 -5.74
CA VAL A 95 8.10 6.25 -4.97
C VAL A 95 7.54 7.65 -4.78
N LEU A 96 8.38 8.61 -4.39
CA LEU A 96 7.96 10.00 -4.22
C LEU A 96 7.49 10.61 -5.56
N ALA A 97 8.17 10.31 -6.65
CA ALA A 97 7.77 10.77 -7.98
C ALA A 97 6.40 10.20 -8.39
N GLU A 98 6.12 8.93 -8.10
CA GLU A 98 4.80 8.33 -8.35
C GLU A 98 3.69 8.99 -7.53
N MET A 99 3.95 9.31 -6.27
CA MET A 99 3.00 10.03 -5.44
C MET A 99 2.62 11.39 -6.05
N VAL A 100 3.61 12.12 -6.56
CA VAL A 100 3.39 13.39 -7.25
C VAL A 100 2.59 13.17 -8.54
N THR A 101 2.97 12.19 -9.34
CA THR A 101 2.26 11.84 -10.59
C THR A 101 0.79 11.54 -10.33
N ALA A 102 0.50 10.73 -9.32
CA ALA A 102 -0.87 10.41 -8.93
C ALA A 102 -1.66 11.65 -8.49
N SER A 103 -1.03 12.56 -7.75
CA SER A 103 -1.68 13.76 -7.27
C SER A 103 -1.98 14.79 -8.36
N LEU A 104 -1.15 14.84 -9.41
CA LEU A 104 -1.34 15.77 -10.52
C LEU A 104 -2.46 15.34 -11.48
N GLY A 105 -2.69 14.04 -11.62
CA GLY A 105 -3.76 13.51 -12.46
C GLY A 105 -3.68 13.91 -13.95
N GLN A 106 -2.49 14.14 -14.47
CA GLN A 106 -2.31 14.61 -15.85
C GLN A 106 -2.54 13.51 -16.88
N GLN A 107 -3.07 13.91 -18.02
CA GLN A 107 -3.27 13.04 -19.17
C GLN A 107 -2.16 13.26 -20.20
N GLY A 108 -1.45 12.18 -20.56
CA GLY A 108 -0.36 12.25 -21.53
C GLY A 108 -0.82 12.22 -22.99
N MET A 109 -2.10 12.16 -23.26
CA MET A 109 -2.68 12.11 -24.62
C MET A 109 -2.90 13.48 -25.27
N MET A 110 -2.77 14.54 -24.48
CA MET A 110 -3.09 15.91 -24.93
C MET A 110 -1.91 16.84 -24.65
N TRP A 111 -1.73 17.83 -25.52
CA TRP A 111 -0.72 18.88 -25.40
C TRP A 111 -1.35 20.26 -25.47
#